data_202d7e7f702c59b01f076d8a96c5fbcc
#
_entry.id   202d7e7f702c59b01f076d8a96c5fbcc
#
_cell.length_a   1.000
_cell.length_b   1.000
_cell.length_c   1.000
_cell.angle_alpha   90.00
_cell.angle_beta   90.00
_cell.angle_gamma   90.00
#
_symmetry.space_group_name_H-M   'P 1'
#
loop_
_entity.id
_entity.type
_entity.pdbx_description
1 polymer ?
#
loop_
_entity_poly.entity_id
_entity_poly.type
_entity_poly.pdbx_seq_one_letter_code
_entity_poly.pdbx_strand_id
1 'polypeptide(L)'
;MGVCLIAGAKDKSIQEFILDEQTVYSVPVSGFRVTTISFPGPISAMDAAQVTIDPQKPAAFLIAHTKGSSFFSVRAEARKAVTNVNIRWNNKTYVLELVESDEPLLSVTFEVPPDNSASAQADPVTPSRLLALLDKAKAYPLLKAYHSETVAQVEYRNFEKEPRILDCTNYAVRIVEAFRFNPEDTLIFRVGVTNKTGNELRYAPNGFSLRVGERTYPQSISDASGVVPPHAEAPAYFAITGTPNGGRNDMSIKNDFFVILDAHTVEPVPPVAPAPAESVEPNPKDDDDDKSP
;
A
#
# COMPACT_ATOMS: atom_id res chain seq x y z
N MET A 1 45.78 20.66 -16.46
CA MET A 1 44.77 21.32 -15.63
C MET A 1 44.22 20.27 -14.66
N GLY A 2 44.66 20.33 -13.39
CA GLY A 2 44.22 19.41 -12.37
C GLY A 2 42.92 19.92 -11.75
N VAL A 3 41.85 19.13 -11.85
CA VAL A 3 40.60 19.38 -11.12
C VAL A 3 40.83 18.95 -9.65
N CYS A 4 40.92 19.94 -8.77
CA CYS A 4 40.97 19.71 -7.34
C CYS A 4 39.55 19.30 -6.86
N LEU A 5 39.32 18.01 -6.64
CA LEU A 5 38.14 17.51 -5.90
C LEU A 5 38.29 17.94 -4.45
N ILE A 6 37.55 18.97 -4.03
CA ILE A 6 37.40 19.34 -2.63
C ILE A 6 36.46 18.28 -2.02
N ALA A 7 37.02 17.27 -1.37
CA ALA A 7 36.27 16.41 -0.47
C ALA A 7 35.87 17.24 0.75
N GLY A 8 34.60 17.65 0.86
CA GLY A 8 34.07 18.32 2.03
C GLY A 8 34.21 17.41 3.25
N ALA A 9 34.90 17.89 4.28
CA ALA A 9 34.91 17.22 5.58
C ALA A 9 33.46 17.21 6.14
N LYS A 10 32.98 16.05 6.64
CA LYS A 10 31.68 15.94 7.28
C LYS A 10 31.69 16.87 8.53
N ASP A 11 30.84 17.91 8.50
CA ASP A 11 30.79 18.90 9.59
C ASP A 11 30.11 18.24 10.81
N LYS A 12 30.73 18.34 11.99
CA LYS A 12 30.19 17.78 13.23
C LYS A 12 28.87 18.44 13.66
N SER A 13 28.55 19.62 13.14
CA SER A 13 27.31 20.33 13.43
C SER A 13 26.10 19.84 12.62
N ILE A 14 26.29 18.86 11.71
CA ILE A 14 25.23 18.20 10.94
C ILE A 14 25.18 16.74 11.33
N GLN A 15 24.03 16.27 11.81
CA GLN A 15 23.84 14.88 12.21
C GLN A 15 22.65 14.25 11.52
N GLU A 16 22.79 12.97 11.22
CA GLU A 16 21.75 12.09 10.71
C GLU A 16 21.48 10.99 11.74
N PHE A 17 20.20 10.78 12.09
CA PHE A 17 19.76 9.74 13.01
C PHE A 17 18.79 8.81 12.32
N ILE A 18 18.88 7.53 12.62
CA ILE A 18 17.86 6.54 12.23
C ILE A 18 16.75 6.57 13.28
N LEU A 19 15.51 6.72 12.86
CA LEU A 19 14.32 6.76 13.73
C LEU A 19 14.09 5.42 14.46
N ASP A 20 14.01 5.51 15.80
CA ASP A 20 13.65 4.41 16.69
C ASP A 20 12.76 4.96 17.81
N GLU A 21 11.60 4.34 18.04
CA GLU A 21 10.63 4.75 19.08
C GLU A 21 11.12 4.53 20.52
N GLN A 22 12.14 3.70 20.69
CA GLN A 22 12.70 3.37 22.01
C GLN A 22 13.91 4.24 22.36
N THR A 23 14.29 5.17 21.47
CA THR A 23 15.47 6.02 21.62
C THR A 23 15.07 7.46 21.92
N VAL A 24 15.73 8.06 22.91
CA VAL A 24 15.69 9.51 23.16
C VAL A 24 16.87 10.16 22.44
N TYR A 25 16.58 11.09 21.53
CA TYR A 25 17.60 11.79 20.74
C TYR A 25 17.98 13.09 21.42
N SER A 26 19.21 13.19 21.93
CA SER A 26 19.74 14.42 22.49
C SER A 26 20.18 15.36 21.37
N VAL A 27 19.59 16.57 21.33
CA VAL A 27 19.85 17.59 20.33
C VAL A 27 20.39 18.84 20.99
N PRO A 28 21.73 19.08 20.93
CA PRO A 28 22.35 20.32 21.39
C PRO A 28 21.88 21.52 20.53
N VAL A 29 21.34 22.56 21.17
CA VAL A 29 20.85 23.79 20.52
C VAL A 29 21.44 25.02 21.23
N SER A 30 21.57 26.14 20.50
CA SER A 30 22.15 27.38 21.05
C SER A 30 21.14 28.53 21.02
N GLY A 31 21.36 29.54 21.88
CA GLY A 31 20.63 30.81 21.82
C GLY A 31 21.02 31.72 20.65
N PHE A 32 22.20 31.47 20.04
CA PHE A 32 22.77 32.34 19.00
C PHE A 32 22.66 31.73 17.58
N ARG A 33 22.28 30.47 17.47
CA ARG A 33 22.17 29.74 16.22
C ARG A 33 20.85 28.97 16.17
N VAL A 34 20.32 28.81 14.98
CA VAL A 34 19.12 28.02 14.75
C VAL A 34 19.53 26.59 14.41
N THR A 35 18.89 25.62 15.06
CA THR A 35 18.96 24.20 14.68
C THR A 35 17.72 23.83 13.89
N THR A 36 17.89 23.30 12.69
CA THR A 36 16.80 22.75 11.88
C THR A 36 16.72 21.24 12.08
N ILE A 37 15.53 20.75 12.38
CA ILE A 37 15.25 19.32 12.64
C ILE A 37 14.26 18.86 11.59
N SER A 38 14.67 17.90 10.77
CA SER A 38 13.92 17.39 9.62
C SER A 38 13.52 15.92 9.82
N PHE A 39 12.26 15.61 9.53
CA PHE A 39 11.69 14.26 9.51
C PHE A 39 11.46 13.78 8.07
N PRO A 40 11.31 12.48 7.82
CA PRO A 40 11.10 11.94 6.47
C PRO A 40 9.78 12.37 5.82
N GLY A 41 8.87 12.98 6.56
CA GLY A 41 7.58 13.46 6.05
C GLY A 41 6.89 14.40 7.02
N PRO A 42 5.67 14.90 6.69
CA PRO A 42 4.95 15.89 7.48
C PRO A 42 4.74 15.48 8.95
N ILE A 43 5.07 16.38 9.86
CA ILE A 43 4.85 16.21 11.30
C ILE A 43 3.36 16.39 11.60
N SER A 44 2.73 15.37 12.21
CA SER A 44 1.30 15.40 12.52
C SER A 44 0.95 16.12 13.82
N ALA A 45 1.83 16.04 14.82
CA ALA A 45 1.70 16.76 16.09
C ALA A 45 3.05 16.97 16.76
N MET A 46 3.14 17.99 17.58
CA MET A 46 4.28 18.32 18.42
C MET A 46 3.77 18.72 19.80
N ASP A 47 4.34 18.14 20.84
CA ASP A 47 4.04 18.47 22.24
C ASP A 47 5.35 18.62 23.01
N ALA A 48 5.47 19.72 23.79
CA ALA A 48 6.70 20.03 24.50
C ALA A 48 6.44 20.88 25.73
N ALA A 49 7.22 20.66 26.79
CA ALA A 49 7.23 21.53 27.97
C ALA A 49 8.22 22.69 27.77
N GLN A 50 7.92 23.84 28.36
CA GLN A 50 8.79 25.03 28.35
C GLN A 50 9.20 25.53 26.96
N VAL A 51 8.35 25.31 25.97
CA VAL A 51 8.54 25.73 24.59
C VAL A 51 7.49 26.71 24.17
N THR A 52 7.87 27.71 23.38
CA THR A 52 6.96 28.67 22.77
C THR A 52 7.15 28.76 21.27
N ILE A 53 6.07 29.12 20.56
CA ILE A 53 6.10 29.53 19.15
C ILE A 53 6.03 31.07 19.01
N ASP A 54 5.74 31.77 20.12
CA ASP A 54 5.60 33.22 20.17
C ASP A 54 6.85 33.83 20.81
N PRO A 55 7.67 34.57 20.05
CA PRO A 55 8.90 35.15 20.58
C PRO A 55 8.71 36.17 21.71
N GLN A 56 7.46 36.61 21.94
CA GLN A 56 7.15 37.56 23.04
C GLN A 56 6.79 36.83 24.35
N LYS A 57 6.59 35.54 24.32
CA LYS A 57 6.28 34.74 25.50
C LYS A 57 7.54 34.11 26.10
N PRO A 58 7.73 34.23 27.43
CA PRO A 58 8.89 33.61 28.06
C PRO A 58 8.79 32.09 28.01
N ALA A 59 9.85 31.44 27.50
CA ALA A 59 10.03 30.00 27.51
C ALA A 59 11.53 29.67 27.47
N ALA A 60 11.88 28.43 27.71
CA ALA A 60 13.26 27.98 27.62
C ALA A 60 13.75 27.80 26.18
N PHE A 61 12.82 27.47 25.27
CA PHE A 61 13.10 27.27 23.84
C PHE A 61 12.02 27.92 22.98
N LEU A 62 12.46 28.47 21.85
CA LEU A 62 11.59 28.98 20.79
C LEU A 62 11.60 28.00 19.61
N ILE A 63 10.43 27.56 19.19
CA ILE A 63 10.25 26.71 18.03
C ILE A 63 9.48 27.45 16.95
N ALA A 64 9.93 27.35 15.70
CA ALA A 64 9.21 27.78 14.52
C ALA A 64 8.81 26.53 13.70
N HIS A 65 7.52 26.28 13.60
CA HIS A 65 6.96 25.16 12.85
C HIS A 65 5.73 25.62 12.06
N THR A 66 5.67 25.22 10.79
CA THR A 66 4.48 25.42 9.96
C THR A 66 3.72 24.10 9.88
N LYS A 67 2.43 24.13 10.21
CA LYS A 67 1.57 22.94 10.15
C LYS A 67 1.65 22.25 8.78
N GLY A 68 1.95 20.95 8.80
CA GLY A 68 2.09 20.14 7.59
C GLY A 68 3.51 20.14 7.00
N SER A 69 4.48 20.88 7.57
CA SER A 69 5.88 20.76 7.17
C SER A 69 6.53 19.51 7.76
N SER A 70 7.57 19.02 7.09
CA SER A 70 8.40 17.90 7.56
C SER A 70 9.53 18.34 8.49
N PHE A 71 9.65 19.63 8.78
CA PHE A 71 10.73 20.15 9.61
C PHE A 71 10.22 21.27 10.54
N PHE A 72 11.00 21.54 11.55
CA PHE A 72 10.87 22.73 12.40
C PHE A 72 12.27 23.24 12.75
N SER A 73 12.30 24.49 13.17
CA SER A 73 13.52 25.14 13.65
C SER A 73 13.41 25.44 15.14
N VAL A 74 14.53 25.33 15.86
CA VAL A 74 14.57 25.58 17.29
C VAL A 74 15.81 26.38 17.67
N ARG A 75 15.69 27.22 18.71
CA ARG A 75 16.79 27.86 19.41
C ARG A 75 16.50 27.92 20.91
N ALA A 76 17.56 27.94 21.73
CA ALA A 76 17.41 28.15 23.16
C ALA A 76 17.17 29.63 23.48
N GLU A 77 16.33 29.93 24.47
CA GLU A 77 16.08 31.28 25.00
C GLU A 77 16.66 31.42 26.43
N ALA A 78 17.00 30.30 27.09
CA ALA A 78 17.58 30.26 28.42
C ALA A 78 18.87 29.41 28.45
N ARG A 79 19.83 29.85 29.25
CA ARG A 79 21.09 29.09 29.46
C ARG A 79 20.84 27.86 30.32
N LYS A 80 21.56 26.78 30.02
CA LYS A 80 21.48 25.49 30.71
C LYS A 80 20.07 24.88 30.68
N ALA A 81 19.26 25.28 29.70
CA ALA A 81 17.93 24.79 29.56
C ALA A 81 17.96 23.36 28.99
N VAL A 82 17.06 22.53 29.51
CA VAL A 82 16.82 21.16 29.01
C VAL A 82 15.31 20.95 28.97
N THR A 83 14.80 20.38 27.88
CA THR A 83 13.40 20.00 27.79
C THR A 83 13.26 18.83 26.81
N ASN A 84 12.13 18.15 26.85
CA ASN A 84 11.79 17.16 25.85
C ASN A 84 10.71 17.69 24.89
N VAL A 85 10.80 17.26 23.64
CA VAL A 85 9.81 17.49 22.58
C VAL A 85 9.37 16.14 22.06
N ASN A 86 8.08 15.89 22.14
CA ASN A 86 7.46 14.68 21.60
C ASN A 86 6.94 15.01 20.20
N ILE A 87 7.51 14.35 19.20
CA ILE A 87 7.12 14.51 17.79
C ILE A 87 6.29 13.31 17.35
N ARG A 88 5.08 13.59 16.89
CA ARG A 88 4.25 12.55 16.28
C ARG A 88 4.40 12.57 14.77
N TRP A 89 4.99 11.50 14.25
CA TRP A 89 5.19 11.27 12.84
C TRP A 89 4.82 9.83 12.49
N ASN A 90 4.09 9.62 11.40
CA ASN A 90 3.65 8.30 10.92
C ASN A 90 3.01 7.42 12.01
N ASN A 91 2.10 8.01 12.79
CA ASN A 91 1.38 7.38 13.90
C ASN A 91 2.25 6.90 15.08
N LYS A 92 3.55 7.23 15.08
CA LYS A 92 4.54 6.93 16.10
C LYS A 92 4.96 8.20 16.83
N THR A 93 5.45 8.05 18.06
CA THR A 93 5.95 9.18 18.85
C THR A 93 7.46 9.01 19.06
N TYR A 94 8.21 10.06 18.71
CA TYR A 94 9.66 10.13 18.89
C TYR A 94 9.99 11.23 19.88
N VAL A 95 10.94 10.93 20.78
CA VAL A 95 11.30 11.83 21.87
C VAL A 95 12.64 12.49 21.56
N LEU A 96 12.63 13.81 21.47
CA LEU A 96 13.83 14.63 21.34
C LEU A 96 14.08 15.31 22.68
N GLU A 97 15.31 15.25 23.18
CA GLU A 97 15.77 16.03 24.30
C GLU A 97 16.56 17.22 23.77
N LEU A 98 16.03 18.43 23.92
CA LEU A 98 16.72 19.68 23.56
C LEU A 98 17.58 20.11 24.74
N VAL A 99 18.86 20.32 24.48
CA VAL A 99 19.84 20.74 25.49
C VAL A 99 20.55 22.00 25.04
N GLU A 100 20.48 23.07 25.81
CA GLU A 100 21.24 24.28 25.50
C GLU A 100 22.75 23.99 25.59
N SER A 101 23.51 24.39 24.56
CA SER A 101 24.93 24.10 24.40
C SER A 101 25.66 25.19 23.61
N ASP A 102 26.93 25.40 23.94
CA ASP A 102 27.83 26.27 23.19
C ASP A 102 28.30 25.60 21.87
N GLU A 103 28.17 24.28 21.74
CA GLU A 103 28.45 23.50 20.53
C GLU A 103 27.14 22.91 19.96
N PRO A 104 26.27 23.71 19.33
CA PRO A 104 24.99 23.25 18.83
C PRO A 104 25.11 22.47 17.55
N LEU A 105 24.15 21.59 17.31
CA LEU A 105 23.86 21.09 15.96
C LEU A 105 23.16 22.18 15.17
N LEU A 106 23.50 22.30 13.88
CA LEU A 106 22.84 23.24 12.95
C LEU A 106 21.75 22.55 12.15
N SER A 107 21.96 21.26 11.86
CA SER A 107 20.98 20.44 11.16
C SER A 107 20.96 19.04 11.75
N VAL A 108 19.73 18.56 11.98
CA VAL A 108 19.45 17.18 12.36
C VAL A 108 18.45 16.61 11.34
N THR A 109 18.84 15.53 10.69
CA THR A 109 17.96 14.82 9.75
C THR A 109 17.65 13.44 10.30
N PHE A 110 16.38 13.12 10.40
CA PHE A 110 15.91 11.81 10.75
C PHE A 110 15.63 10.99 9.51
N GLU A 111 16.13 9.77 9.47
CA GLU A 111 15.91 8.82 8.41
C GLU A 111 15.19 7.57 8.93
N VAL A 112 14.47 6.91 8.05
CA VAL A 112 13.84 5.62 8.36
C VAL A 112 14.93 4.53 8.33
N PRO A 113 14.91 3.55 9.27
CA PRO A 113 15.81 2.41 9.19
C PRO A 113 15.73 1.74 7.80
N PRO A 114 16.86 1.36 7.20
CA PRO A 114 16.89 0.74 5.88
C PRO A 114 16.06 -0.56 5.80
N ASP A 115 15.92 -1.29 6.92
CA ASP A 115 15.09 -2.49 7.01
C ASP A 115 13.60 -2.19 7.31
N ASN A 116 13.28 -0.96 7.68
CA ASN A 116 11.93 -0.45 7.92
C ASN A 116 11.47 0.52 6.83
N SER A 117 11.86 0.30 5.58
CA SER A 117 11.29 1.03 4.43
C SER A 117 9.75 0.90 4.31
N ALA A 118 9.14 0.23 5.28
CA ALA A 118 7.72 0.03 5.44
C ALA A 118 6.93 1.26 5.92
N SER A 119 7.56 2.36 6.39
CA SER A 119 6.83 3.50 6.97
C SER A 119 6.93 4.82 6.20
N ALA A 120 7.59 4.87 5.05
CA ALA A 120 7.33 5.95 4.10
C ALA A 120 5.84 5.90 3.77
N GLN A 121 5.13 6.99 3.98
CA GLN A 121 3.76 7.13 3.52
C GLN A 121 3.78 6.82 2.02
N ALA A 122 3.34 5.60 1.66
CA ALA A 122 3.19 5.26 0.26
C ALA A 122 2.26 6.32 -0.33
N ASP A 123 2.64 6.92 -1.45
CA ASP A 123 1.73 7.76 -2.20
C ASP A 123 0.38 7.05 -2.26
N PRO A 124 -0.73 7.74 -1.99
CA PRO A 124 -2.03 7.10 -1.97
C PRO A 124 -2.20 6.32 -3.27
N VAL A 125 -2.42 5.01 -3.15
CA VAL A 125 -2.48 4.13 -4.31
C VAL A 125 -3.78 4.42 -5.03
N THR A 126 -3.67 5.13 -6.15
CA THR A 126 -4.81 5.46 -6.99
C THR A 126 -5.32 4.22 -7.72
N PRO A 127 -6.60 4.15 -8.12
CA PRO A 127 -7.12 3.05 -8.92
C PRO A 127 -6.31 2.79 -10.19
N SER A 128 -5.86 3.83 -10.88
CA SER A 128 -5.01 3.71 -12.09
C SER A 128 -3.66 3.05 -11.78
N ARG A 129 -3.06 3.37 -10.62
CA ARG A 129 -1.81 2.76 -10.19
C ARG A 129 -1.99 1.29 -9.82
N LEU A 130 -3.10 0.94 -9.14
CA LEU A 130 -3.44 -0.46 -8.86
C LEU A 130 -3.63 -1.28 -10.13
N LEU A 131 -4.30 -0.73 -11.15
CA LEU A 131 -4.44 -1.38 -12.46
C LEU A 131 -3.07 -1.62 -13.11
N ALA A 132 -2.20 -0.61 -13.09
CA ALA A 132 -0.84 -0.75 -13.62
C ALA A 132 -0.02 -1.83 -12.89
N LEU A 133 -0.20 -1.98 -11.57
CA LEU A 133 0.44 -3.05 -10.80
C LEU A 133 -0.12 -4.43 -11.15
N LEU A 134 -1.45 -4.55 -11.37
CA LEU A 134 -2.07 -5.80 -11.86
C LEU A 134 -1.51 -6.20 -13.23
N ASP A 135 -1.41 -5.26 -14.16
CA ASP A 135 -0.85 -5.51 -15.49
C ASP A 135 0.63 -5.90 -15.40
N LYS A 136 1.40 -5.25 -14.52
CA LYS A 136 2.79 -5.60 -14.26
C LYS A 136 2.93 -7.02 -13.67
N ALA A 137 2.05 -7.42 -12.76
CA ALA A 137 2.03 -8.77 -12.21
C ALA A 137 1.68 -9.83 -13.27
N LYS A 138 0.70 -9.55 -14.16
CA LYS A 138 0.37 -10.44 -15.29
C LYS A 138 1.51 -10.58 -16.28
N ALA A 139 2.21 -9.48 -16.57
CA ALA A 139 3.35 -9.44 -17.48
C ALA A 139 4.66 -9.89 -16.82
N TYR A 140 4.69 -10.24 -15.53
CA TYR A 140 5.90 -10.51 -14.77
C TYR A 140 6.84 -11.53 -15.42
N PRO A 141 6.38 -12.69 -15.94
CA PRO A 141 7.29 -13.65 -16.59
C PRO A 141 8.00 -13.05 -17.80
N LEU A 142 7.28 -12.26 -18.61
CA LEU A 142 7.80 -11.59 -19.78
C LEU A 142 8.79 -10.47 -19.39
N LEU A 143 8.40 -9.63 -18.43
CA LEU A 143 9.26 -8.56 -17.91
C LEU A 143 10.53 -9.12 -17.28
N LYS A 144 10.44 -10.19 -16.52
CA LYS A 144 11.60 -10.85 -15.92
C LYS A 144 12.58 -11.39 -16.96
N ALA A 145 12.06 -11.88 -18.10
CA ALA A 145 12.89 -12.43 -19.17
C ALA A 145 13.58 -11.35 -20.01
N TYR A 146 12.92 -10.22 -20.30
CA TYR A 146 13.39 -9.22 -21.27
C TYR A 146 13.70 -7.85 -20.68
N HIS A 147 13.13 -7.51 -19.51
CA HIS A 147 13.25 -6.22 -18.84
C HIS A 147 13.36 -6.39 -17.32
N SER A 148 14.34 -7.18 -16.89
CA SER A 148 14.49 -7.59 -15.47
C SER A 148 14.63 -6.40 -14.52
N GLU A 149 15.17 -5.28 -14.97
CA GLU A 149 15.31 -4.03 -14.20
C GLU A 149 13.95 -3.45 -13.78
N THR A 150 12.90 -3.64 -14.58
CA THR A 150 11.55 -3.11 -14.28
C THR A 150 10.87 -3.86 -13.14
N VAL A 151 11.29 -5.08 -12.85
CA VAL A 151 10.75 -5.96 -11.81
C VAL A 151 11.77 -6.32 -10.73
N ALA A 152 12.93 -5.66 -10.71
CA ALA A 152 14.01 -5.96 -9.78
C ALA A 152 13.61 -5.80 -8.29
N GLN A 153 12.66 -4.88 -8.00
CA GLN A 153 12.15 -4.63 -6.64
C GLN A 153 10.87 -5.40 -6.31
N VAL A 154 10.39 -6.27 -7.22
CA VAL A 154 9.19 -7.07 -7.00
C VAL A 154 9.59 -8.38 -6.33
N GLU A 155 9.11 -8.60 -5.12
CA GLU A 155 9.23 -9.90 -4.48
C GLU A 155 8.19 -10.86 -5.08
N TYR A 156 8.62 -12.07 -5.41
CA TYR A 156 7.80 -13.07 -6.08
C TYR A 156 7.83 -14.40 -5.34
N ARG A 157 6.65 -15.02 -5.19
CA ARG A 157 6.51 -16.39 -4.65
C ARG A 157 5.57 -17.21 -5.52
N ASN A 158 6.02 -18.40 -5.89
CA ASN A 158 5.21 -19.42 -6.55
C ASN A 158 4.77 -20.46 -5.52
N PHE A 159 3.51 -20.91 -5.58
CA PHE A 159 2.90 -21.84 -4.64
C PHE A 159 2.75 -23.26 -5.20
N GLU A 160 3.36 -23.60 -6.34
CA GLU A 160 3.26 -24.93 -6.91
C GLU A 160 3.77 -26.05 -5.98
N LYS A 161 4.84 -25.74 -5.21
CA LYS A 161 5.42 -26.72 -4.27
C LYS A 161 4.69 -26.77 -2.92
N GLU A 162 4.02 -25.71 -2.56
CA GLU A 162 3.30 -25.55 -1.29
C GLU A 162 1.91 -24.97 -1.55
N PRO A 163 1.01 -25.77 -2.17
CA PRO A 163 -0.28 -25.26 -2.59
C PRO A 163 -1.12 -24.78 -1.39
N ARG A 164 -1.72 -23.60 -1.54
CA ARG A 164 -2.70 -23.04 -0.61
C ARG A 164 -4.05 -23.10 -1.31
N ILE A 165 -4.92 -23.98 -0.82
CA ILE A 165 -6.20 -24.29 -1.47
C ILE A 165 -7.32 -24.10 -0.47
N LEU A 166 -8.31 -23.30 -0.86
CA LEU A 166 -9.65 -23.30 -0.26
C LEU A 166 -10.46 -24.36 -1.05
N ASP A 167 -10.85 -25.44 -0.38
CA ASP A 167 -11.59 -26.53 -1.00
C ASP A 167 -13.03 -26.56 -0.48
N CYS A 168 -13.98 -26.22 -1.37
CA CYS A 168 -15.40 -26.24 -1.11
C CYS A 168 -16.09 -27.34 -1.94
N THR A 169 -17.35 -27.64 -1.62
CA THR A 169 -18.11 -28.70 -2.30
C THR A 169 -18.22 -28.47 -3.82
N ASN A 170 -18.56 -27.25 -4.23
CA ASN A 170 -18.85 -26.89 -5.62
C ASN A 170 -17.67 -26.27 -6.36
N TYR A 171 -16.67 -25.78 -5.63
CA TYR A 171 -15.51 -25.10 -6.22
C TYR A 171 -14.27 -25.24 -5.35
N ALA A 172 -13.13 -24.91 -5.92
CA ALA A 172 -11.89 -24.73 -5.18
C ALA A 172 -11.20 -23.44 -5.64
N VAL A 173 -10.48 -22.80 -4.72
CA VAL A 173 -9.63 -21.64 -5.03
C VAL A 173 -8.22 -21.95 -4.57
N ARG A 174 -7.25 -21.90 -5.50
CA ARG A 174 -5.85 -22.13 -5.17
C ARG A 174 -5.02 -20.87 -5.44
N ILE A 175 -4.10 -20.55 -4.55
CA ILE A 175 -3.10 -19.53 -4.82
C ILE A 175 -2.06 -20.13 -5.76
N VAL A 176 -1.79 -19.45 -6.88
CA VAL A 176 -0.77 -19.84 -7.87
C VAL A 176 0.51 -19.06 -7.63
N GLU A 177 0.40 -17.75 -7.55
CA GLU A 177 1.53 -16.83 -7.42
C GLU A 177 1.17 -15.64 -6.54
N ALA A 178 2.17 -15.06 -5.88
CA ALA A 178 2.04 -13.79 -5.19
C ALA A 178 3.20 -12.86 -5.58
N PHE A 179 2.88 -11.58 -5.69
CA PHE A 179 3.79 -10.50 -6.04
C PHE A 179 3.68 -9.40 -4.98
N ARG A 180 4.81 -9.00 -4.41
CA ARG A 180 4.87 -7.90 -3.45
C ARG A 180 5.54 -6.70 -4.10
N PHE A 181 4.82 -5.59 -4.13
CA PHE A 181 5.29 -4.28 -4.57
C PHE A 181 5.51 -3.43 -3.31
N ASN A 182 6.75 -3.42 -2.81
CA ASN A 182 7.09 -2.76 -1.55
C ASN A 182 6.84 -1.25 -1.56
N PRO A 183 7.19 -0.50 -2.63
CA PRO A 183 6.94 0.94 -2.67
C PRO A 183 5.46 1.31 -2.54
N GLU A 184 4.57 0.48 -3.10
CA GLU A 184 3.13 0.68 -3.10
C GLU A 184 2.42 -0.02 -1.95
N ASP A 185 3.15 -0.73 -1.08
CA ASP A 185 2.59 -1.58 -0.02
C ASP A 185 1.47 -2.49 -0.52
N THR A 186 1.65 -3.06 -1.71
CA THR A 186 0.62 -3.82 -2.41
C THR A 186 1.07 -5.25 -2.64
N LEU A 187 0.21 -6.19 -2.29
CA LEU A 187 0.31 -7.61 -2.66
C LEU A 187 -0.68 -7.91 -3.76
N ILE A 188 -0.23 -8.59 -4.80
CA ILE A 188 -1.09 -9.10 -5.87
C ILE A 188 -1.02 -10.62 -5.87
N PHE A 189 -2.18 -11.25 -5.92
CA PHE A 189 -2.32 -12.69 -5.99
C PHE A 189 -2.89 -13.09 -7.34
N ARG A 190 -2.26 -14.08 -7.97
CA ARG A 190 -2.85 -14.88 -9.03
C ARG A 190 -3.44 -16.12 -8.40
N VAL A 191 -4.71 -16.35 -8.63
CA VAL A 191 -5.44 -17.52 -8.15
C VAL A 191 -6.08 -18.29 -9.29
N GLY A 192 -6.27 -19.58 -9.12
CA GLY A 192 -7.11 -20.41 -9.98
C GLY A 192 -8.41 -20.70 -9.26
N VAL A 193 -9.54 -20.41 -9.89
CA VAL A 193 -10.88 -20.79 -9.41
C VAL A 193 -11.34 -21.99 -10.23
N THR A 194 -11.46 -23.13 -9.58
CA THR A 194 -11.87 -24.39 -10.21
C THR A 194 -13.34 -24.65 -9.95
N ASN A 195 -14.11 -24.86 -10.99
CA ASN A 195 -15.51 -25.31 -10.91
C ASN A 195 -15.55 -26.84 -10.90
N LYS A 196 -16.12 -27.43 -9.84
CA LYS A 196 -16.27 -28.89 -9.68
C LYS A 196 -17.60 -29.42 -10.18
N THR A 197 -18.48 -28.53 -10.63
CA THR A 197 -19.86 -28.86 -11.02
C THR A 197 -20.02 -29.01 -12.52
N GLY A 198 -21.10 -29.67 -12.97
CA GLY A 198 -21.49 -29.76 -14.36
C GLY A 198 -22.18 -28.53 -14.91
N ASN A 199 -22.40 -27.49 -14.10
CA ASN A 199 -23.04 -26.23 -14.50
C ASN A 199 -22.04 -25.08 -14.45
N GLU A 200 -22.34 -23.98 -15.14
CA GLU A 200 -21.55 -22.77 -15.06
C GLU A 200 -21.54 -22.22 -13.61
N LEU A 201 -20.37 -21.90 -13.09
CA LEU A 201 -20.19 -21.33 -11.78
C LEU A 201 -20.04 -19.81 -11.90
N ARG A 202 -20.86 -19.06 -11.15
CA ARG A 202 -20.75 -17.60 -11.05
C ARG A 202 -20.35 -17.18 -9.66
N TYR A 203 -19.52 -16.15 -9.58
CA TYR A 203 -19.09 -15.52 -8.33
C TYR A 203 -18.91 -14.02 -8.52
N ALA A 204 -18.96 -13.26 -7.43
CA ALA A 204 -18.69 -11.82 -7.50
C ALA A 204 -17.19 -11.58 -7.72
N PRO A 205 -16.77 -10.86 -8.79
CA PRO A 205 -15.35 -10.54 -8.99
C PRO A 205 -14.72 -9.82 -7.81
N ASN A 206 -15.49 -9.03 -7.06
CA ASN A 206 -15.05 -8.31 -5.87
C ASN A 206 -15.18 -9.10 -4.55
N GLY A 207 -15.51 -10.39 -4.60
CA GLY A 207 -15.70 -11.25 -3.43
C GLY A 207 -14.44 -11.86 -2.84
N PHE A 208 -13.25 -11.57 -3.38
CA PHE A 208 -12.01 -12.10 -2.85
C PHE A 208 -11.58 -11.37 -1.57
N SER A 209 -11.11 -12.14 -0.61
CA SER A 209 -10.39 -11.63 0.56
C SER A 209 -9.22 -12.54 0.92
N LEU A 210 -8.26 -11.98 1.65
CA LEU A 210 -7.07 -12.69 2.10
C LEU A 210 -7.08 -12.78 3.61
N ARG A 211 -6.91 -13.98 4.16
CA ARG A 211 -6.70 -14.18 5.60
C ARG A 211 -5.22 -14.45 5.87
N VAL A 212 -4.69 -13.74 6.88
CA VAL A 212 -3.35 -13.94 7.43
C VAL A 212 -3.47 -14.04 8.96
N GLY A 213 -3.23 -15.23 9.51
CA GLY A 213 -3.54 -15.51 10.90
C GLY A 213 -5.02 -15.30 11.20
N GLU A 214 -5.33 -14.43 12.16
CA GLU A 214 -6.71 -14.10 12.54
C GLU A 214 -7.32 -12.90 11.79
N ARG A 215 -6.52 -12.22 10.97
CA ARG A 215 -6.96 -11.02 10.25
C ARG A 215 -7.38 -11.34 8.83
N THR A 216 -8.48 -10.73 8.40
CA THR A 216 -8.97 -10.79 7.02
C THR A 216 -8.85 -9.43 6.36
N TYR A 217 -8.33 -9.42 5.15
CA TYR A 217 -8.08 -8.24 4.34
C TYR A 217 -8.94 -8.33 3.08
N PRO A 218 -9.90 -7.41 2.90
CA PRO A 218 -10.69 -7.37 1.68
C PRO A 218 -9.79 -6.93 0.52
N GLN A 219 -10.13 -7.39 -0.69
CA GLN A 219 -9.44 -6.93 -1.89
C GLN A 219 -9.66 -5.43 -2.13
N SER A 220 -8.65 -4.79 -2.71
CA SER A 220 -8.73 -3.39 -3.14
C SER A 220 -9.21 -3.27 -4.58
N ILE A 221 -8.81 -4.20 -5.43
CA ILE A 221 -9.21 -4.33 -6.84
C ILE A 221 -8.98 -5.76 -7.29
N SER A 222 -9.76 -6.20 -8.28
CA SER A 222 -9.55 -7.50 -8.94
C SER A 222 -9.71 -7.42 -10.45
N ASP A 223 -9.12 -8.39 -11.12
CA ASP A 223 -9.38 -8.74 -12.51
C ASP A 223 -9.75 -10.22 -12.55
N ALA A 224 -11.04 -10.46 -12.59
CA ALA A 224 -11.65 -11.76 -12.53
C ALA A 224 -12.89 -11.78 -13.44
N SER A 225 -13.09 -12.89 -14.17
CA SER A 225 -14.23 -13.04 -15.09
C SER A 225 -15.57 -13.08 -14.37
N GLY A 226 -15.60 -13.50 -13.10
CA GLY A 226 -16.84 -13.78 -12.37
C GLY A 226 -17.55 -15.05 -12.83
N VAL A 227 -17.00 -15.77 -13.81
CA VAL A 227 -17.63 -16.95 -14.40
C VAL A 227 -16.57 -18.04 -14.63
N VAL A 228 -16.92 -19.29 -14.30
CA VAL A 228 -16.08 -20.47 -14.58
C VAL A 228 -16.93 -21.53 -15.27
N PRO A 229 -16.56 -21.99 -16.49
CA PRO A 229 -17.27 -23.05 -17.17
C PRO A 229 -17.29 -24.36 -16.37
N PRO A 230 -18.23 -25.30 -16.70
CA PRO A 230 -18.28 -26.60 -16.05
C PRO A 230 -16.96 -27.35 -16.10
N HIS A 231 -16.53 -27.92 -14.97
CA HIS A 231 -15.33 -28.72 -14.83
C HIS A 231 -14.03 -28.01 -15.31
N ALA A 232 -14.02 -26.68 -15.34
CA ALA A 232 -12.86 -25.88 -15.78
C ALA A 232 -12.24 -25.09 -14.62
N GLU A 233 -11.06 -24.55 -14.90
CA GLU A 233 -10.39 -23.57 -14.02
C GLU A 233 -10.25 -22.25 -14.77
N ALA A 234 -10.57 -21.13 -14.11
CA ALA A 234 -10.35 -19.78 -14.60
C ALA A 234 -9.35 -19.05 -13.72
N PRO A 235 -8.39 -18.32 -14.31
CA PRO A 235 -7.49 -17.48 -13.55
C PRO A 235 -8.21 -16.20 -13.09
N ALA A 236 -7.83 -15.73 -11.90
CA ALA A 236 -8.21 -14.42 -11.40
C ALA A 236 -7.01 -13.75 -10.74
N TYR A 237 -6.99 -12.42 -10.77
CA TYR A 237 -6.00 -11.61 -10.08
C TYR A 237 -6.71 -10.66 -9.13
N PHE A 238 -6.17 -10.48 -7.93
CA PHE A 238 -6.66 -9.45 -7.02
C PHE A 238 -5.51 -8.84 -6.23
N ALA A 239 -5.69 -7.59 -5.81
CA ALA A 239 -4.72 -6.84 -5.05
C ALA A 239 -5.23 -6.57 -3.63
N ILE A 240 -4.31 -6.65 -2.67
CA ILE A 240 -4.48 -6.15 -1.30
C ILE A 240 -3.48 -5.01 -1.13
N THR A 241 -3.96 -3.82 -0.86
CA THR A 241 -3.12 -2.65 -0.56
C THR A 241 -3.35 -2.17 0.87
N GLY A 242 -2.56 -1.21 1.32
CA GLY A 242 -2.78 -0.53 2.60
C GLY A 242 -4.16 0.14 2.67
N THR A 243 -4.50 0.66 3.83
CA THR A 243 -5.80 1.29 4.04
C THR A 243 -5.93 2.59 3.23
N PRO A 244 -7.17 3.02 2.88
CA PRO A 244 -7.39 4.28 2.15
C PRO A 244 -6.80 5.52 2.85
N ASN A 245 -6.61 5.46 4.16
CA ASN A 245 -6.02 6.54 4.96
C ASN A 245 -4.48 6.55 4.96
N GLY A 246 -3.84 5.76 4.08
CA GLY A 246 -2.38 5.64 4.00
C GLY A 246 -1.77 4.72 5.05
N GLY A 247 -2.58 3.99 5.81
CA GLY A 247 -2.10 2.92 6.71
C GLY A 247 -1.58 1.76 5.88
N ARG A 248 -0.39 1.24 6.26
CA ARG A 248 0.23 0.11 5.58
C ARG A 248 -0.37 -1.21 6.03
N ASN A 249 -0.36 -2.20 5.15
CA ASN A 249 -0.71 -3.56 5.53
C ASN A 249 0.48 -4.33 6.11
N ASP A 250 1.71 -3.90 5.80
CA ASP A 250 2.99 -4.48 6.26
C ASP A 250 3.09 -6.01 6.10
N MET A 251 2.35 -6.57 5.15
CA MET A 251 2.36 -8.00 4.89
C MET A 251 3.60 -8.41 4.10
N SER A 252 4.33 -9.39 4.60
CA SER A 252 5.43 -10.02 3.89
C SER A 252 4.91 -11.07 2.91
N ILE A 253 5.58 -11.23 1.77
CA ILE A 253 5.32 -12.32 0.82
C ILE A 253 5.52 -13.72 1.45
N LYS A 254 6.20 -13.79 2.60
CA LYS A 254 6.46 -15.03 3.36
C LYS A 254 5.32 -15.41 4.29
N ASN A 255 4.33 -14.54 4.49
CA ASN A 255 3.18 -14.85 5.34
C ASN A 255 2.46 -16.12 4.87
N ASP A 256 1.75 -16.73 5.81
CA ASP A 256 0.86 -17.86 5.50
C ASP A 256 -0.49 -17.31 5.05
N PHE A 257 -0.74 -17.41 3.75
CA PHE A 257 -1.90 -16.82 3.09
C PHE A 257 -2.99 -17.85 2.87
N PHE A 258 -4.25 -17.45 3.14
CA PHE A 258 -5.44 -18.19 2.78
C PHE A 258 -6.39 -17.25 2.01
N VAL A 259 -6.70 -17.61 0.76
CA VAL A 259 -7.71 -16.88 -0.01
C VAL A 259 -9.08 -17.35 0.41
N ILE A 260 -9.97 -16.40 0.60
CA ILE A 260 -11.40 -16.62 0.85
C ILE A 260 -12.14 -16.04 -0.36
N LEU A 261 -13.07 -16.81 -0.91
CA LEU A 261 -14.06 -16.33 -1.85
C LEU A 261 -15.42 -16.39 -1.15
N ASP A 262 -16.21 -15.31 -1.22
CA ASP A 262 -17.50 -15.26 -0.56
C ASP A 262 -18.45 -16.32 -1.16
N ALA A 263 -18.84 -17.27 -0.35
CA ALA A 263 -19.68 -18.40 -0.75
C ALA A 263 -21.10 -17.99 -1.18
N HIS A 264 -21.57 -16.83 -0.75
CA HIS A 264 -22.89 -16.30 -1.12
C HIS A 264 -22.96 -15.80 -2.56
N THR A 265 -21.82 -15.64 -3.21
CA THR A 265 -21.69 -15.12 -4.57
C THR A 265 -21.38 -16.22 -5.60
N VAL A 266 -21.27 -17.47 -5.16
CA VAL A 266 -20.95 -18.62 -6.01
C VAL A 266 -22.22 -19.47 -6.17
N GLU A 267 -22.95 -19.25 -7.25
CA GLU A 267 -24.17 -19.99 -7.56
C GLU A 267 -24.00 -20.74 -8.90
N PRO A 268 -24.34 -22.04 -8.97
CA PRO A 268 -24.46 -22.74 -10.25
C PRO A 268 -25.67 -22.17 -11.02
N VAL A 269 -25.47 -21.71 -12.25
CA VAL A 269 -26.56 -21.25 -13.09
C VAL A 269 -27.24 -22.47 -13.69
N PRO A 270 -28.57 -22.67 -13.50
CA PRO A 270 -29.29 -23.72 -14.18
C PRO A 270 -29.23 -23.48 -15.69
N PRO A 271 -29.20 -24.55 -16.51
CA PRO A 271 -29.19 -24.43 -17.95
C PRO A 271 -30.41 -23.60 -18.39
N VAL A 272 -30.18 -22.59 -19.22
CA VAL A 272 -31.26 -21.80 -19.83
C VAL A 272 -32.07 -22.77 -20.71
N ALA A 273 -33.32 -22.99 -20.35
CA ALA A 273 -34.23 -23.76 -21.18
C ALA A 273 -34.25 -23.14 -22.59
N PRO A 274 -34.17 -23.92 -23.67
CA PRO A 274 -34.29 -23.38 -25.01
C PRO A 274 -35.61 -22.61 -25.14
N ALA A 275 -35.53 -21.39 -25.68
CA ALA A 275 -36.68 -20.58 -25.91
C ALA A 275 -37.74 -21.39 -26.73
N PRO A 276 -39.03 -21.34 -26.34
CA PRO A 276 -40.04 -22.03 -27.13
C PRO A 276 -39.99 -21.49 -28.56
N ALA A 277 -39.94 -22.43 -29.52
CA ALA A 277 -39.94 -22.09 -30.92
C ALA A 277 -41.18 -21.18 -31.23
N GLU A 278 -40.93 -19.98 -31.74
CA GLU A 278 -41.96 -19.09 -32.23
C GLU A 278 -42.81 -19.86 -33.24
N SER A 279 -44.09 -20.06 -32.91
CA SER A 279 -45.04 -20.60 -33.83
C SER A 279 -45.24 -19.57 -34.94
N VAL A 280 -44.76 -19.90 -36.12
CA VAL A 280 -45.05 -19.12 -37.34
C VAL A 280 -46.55 -19.25 -37.63
N GLU A 281 -47.32 -18.19 -37.36
CA GLU A 281 -48.69 -18.08 -37.82
C GLU A 281 -48.74 -18.09 -39.37
N PRO A 282 -49.60 -18.90 -39.99
CA PRO A 282 -49.75 -18.87 -41.45
C PRO A 282 -50.41 -17.55 -41.90
N ASN A 283 -49.77 -16.88 -42.82
CA ASN A 283 -50.23 -15.68 -43.48
C ASN A 283 -51.61 -15.92 -44.16
N PRO A 284 -52.66 -15.11 -43.91
CA PRO A 284 -53.91 -15.25 -44.59
C PRO A 284 -53.75 -14.88 -46.09
N LYS A 285 -54.23 -15.77 -46.98
CA LYS A 285 -54.23 -15.59 -48.42
C LYS A 285 -55.17 -14.44 -48.76
N ASP A 286 -54.70 -13.48 -49.56
CA ASP A 286 -55.48 -12.50 -50.27
C ASP A 286 -56.34 -13.23 -51.33
N ASP A 287 -57.62 -13.29 -51.11
CA ASP A 287 -58.60 -13.62 -52.11
C ASP A 287 -58.95 -12.33 -52.88
N ASP A 288 -58.26 -12.13 -53.98
CA ASP A 288 -58.71 -11.14 -55.03
C ASP A 288 -59.80 -11.74 -55.83
N ASP A 289 -61.03 -11.30 -55.55
CA ASP A 289 -62.19 -11.51 -56.38
C ASP A 289 -62.27 -10.43 -57.47
N ASP A 290 -61.87 -10.84 -58.67
CA ASP A 290 -62.11 -10.18 -59.97
C ASP A 290 -63.59 -10.19 -60.32
N LYS A 291 -64.23 -9.02 -60.41
CA LYS A 291 -65.47 -8.78 -61.12
C LYS A 291 -65.49 -7.44 -61.80
N SER A 292 -65.23 -7.50 -63.14
CA SER A 292 -65.75 -6.51 -64.08
C SER A 292 -67.16 -6.86 -64.49
N PRO A 293 -67.94 -5.91 -65.01
CA PRO A 293 -67.98 -5.55 -66.45
C PRO A 293 -67.57 -4.12 -66.75
#